data_ec73d9b5a596f0c23f7e3ddc56670cac
#
_entry.id   ec73d9b5a596f0c23f7e3ddc56670cac
#
_cell.length_a   1.000
_cell.length_b   1.000
_cell.length_c   1.000
_cell.angle_alpha   90.00
_cell.angle_beta   90.00
_cell.angle_gamma   90.00
#
_symmetry.space_group_name_H-M   'P 1'
#
loop_
_entity.id
_entity.type
_entity.pdbx_description
1 polymer ?
#
loop_
_entity_poly.entity_id
_entity_poly.type
_entity_poly.pdbx_seq_one_letter_code
_entity_poly.pdbx_strand_id
1 'polypeptide(L)'
;LKAAGYEVIKANLVNDRGIHICKSMVAYQHFGNGETPTSSGLKGDHLAGKYYVLFDTHYKAQQKSLMEAGQSEEEAKKNAPLLLEAQEMLRKWEDQDSDVIALWNQMNGWVYTGFNATYQRMGVDFDVTYYESNTYLLGKDIVEEGLAKGVFFKKENGSVWVDLTDEGLDEKLVLRGDGTS
;
A
#
# COMPACT_ATOMS: atom_id res chain seq x y z
N LEU A 1 1.39 30.74 -0.01
CA LEU A 1 1.76 31.07 1.38
C LEU A 1 3.20 31.60 1.45
N LYS A 2 4.20 30.89 0.87
CA LYS A 2 5.60 31.33 0.89
C LYS A 2 5.78 32.73 0.29
N ALA A 3 5.10 33.04 -0.84
CA ALA A 3 5.11 34.37 -1.45
C ALA A 3 4.45 35.46 -0.57
N ALA A 4 3.66 35.06 0.42
CA ALA A 4 3.04 35.96 1.40
C ALA A 4 3.86 36.10 2.70
N GLY A 5 5.09 35.60 2.70
CA GLY A 5 6.03 35.73 3.82
C GLY A 5 5.89 34.65 4.94
N TYR A 6 5.09 33.62 4.72
CA TYR A 6 4.99 32.52 5.67
C TYR A 6 6.18 31.55 5.52
N GLU A 7 6.62 31.00 6.64
CA GLU A 7 7.47 29.83 6.63
C GLU A 7 6.64 28.62 6.18
N VAL A 8 7.07 27.95 5.12
CA VAL A 8 6.32 26.84 4.50
C VAL A 8 7.24 25.65 4.34
N ILE A 9 6.87 24.54 4.95
CA ILE A 9 7.50 23.24 4.76
C ILE A 9 6.65 22.46 3.75
N LYS A 10 7.23 22.12 2.60
CA LYS A 10 6.59 21.29 1.57
C LYS A 10 6.85 19.82 1.91
N ALA A 11 5.81 19.11 2.32
CA ALA A 11 5.88 17.70 2.66
C ALA A 11 5.30 16.82 1.54
N ASN A 12 5.94 15.71 1.25
CA ASN A 12 5.41 14.65 0.42
C ASN A 12 5.15 13.40 1.29
N LEU A 13 4.04 12.73 1.06
CA LEU A 13 3.72 11.44 1.68
C LEU A 13 3.67 10.38 0.60
N VAL A 14 4.55 9.40 0.69
CA VAL A 14 4.67 8.30 -0.26
C VAL A 14 4.10 7.03 0.37
N ASN A 15 3.05 6.48 -0.24
CA ASN A 15 2.49 5.20 0.13
C ASN A 15 3.27 4.09 -0.58
N ASP A 16 4.27 3.53 0.11
CA ASP A 16 5.24 2.57 -0.41
C ASP A 16 5.08 1.16 0.19
N ARG A 17 4.02 0.91 0.96
CA ARG A 17 3.71 -0.39 1.57
C ARG A 17 2.25 -0.79 1.37
N GLY A 18 1.92 -1.99 1.79
CA GLY A 18 0.56 -2.51 1.84
C GLY A 18 0.20 -3.42 0.66
N ILE A 19 -1.04 -3.91 0.69
CA ILE A 19 -1.52 -4.96 -0.23
C ILE A 19 -1.41 -4.56 -1.72
N HIS A 20 -1.56 -3.26 -2.04
CA HIS A 20 -1.48 -2.80 -3.43
C HIS A 20 -0.07 -2.91 -4.00
N ILE A 21 0.95 -2.66 -3.17
CA ILE A 21 2.34 -2.85 -3.54
C ILE A 21 2.63 -4.34 -3.72
N CYS A 22 2.17 -5.18 -2.78
CA CYS A 22 2.33 -6.63 -2.86
C CYS A 22 1.68 -7.23 -4.12
N LYS A 23 0.54 -6.70 -4.57
CA LYS A 23 -0.09 -7.12 -5.84
C LYS A 23 0.84 -6.91 -7.04
N SER A 24 1.49 -5.76 -7.14
CA SER A 24 2.48 -5.50 -8.21
C SER A 24 3.69 -6.42 -8.08
N MET A 25 4.16 -6.68 -6.86
CA MET A 25 5.29 -7.55 -6.59
C MET A 25 4.99 -9.01 -6.97
N VAL A 26 3.82 -9.55 -6.60
CA VAL A 26 3.38 -10.90 -7.00
C VAL A 26 3.31 -11.02 -8.52
N ALA A 27 2.66 -10.07 -9.20
CA ALA A 27 2.61 -10.10 -10.65
C ALA A 27 4.00 -10.01 -11.30
N TYR A 28 4.93 -9.23 -10.72
CA TYR A 28 6.30 -9.19 -11.20
C TYR A 28 7.01 -10.52 -11.01
N GLN A 29 6.84 -11.21 -9.88
CA GLN A 29 7.42 -12.55 -9.66
C GLN A 29 6.91 -13.56 -10.68
N HIS A 30 5.61 -13.57 -10.98
CA HIS A 30 5.01 -14.52 -11.93
C HIS A 30 5.33 -14.22 -13.39
N PHE A 31 5.36 -12.96 -13.77
CA PHE A 31 5.33 -12.56 -15.18
C PHE A 31 6.49 -11.66 -15.61
N GLY A 32 7.33 -11.22 -14.66
CA GLY A 32 8.36 -10.21 -14.92
C GLY A 32 9.58 -10.73 -15.65
N ASN A 33 9.92 -12.03 -15.47
CA ASN A 33 11.10 -12.66 -16.10
C ASN A 33 12.38 -11.81 -15.99
N GLY A 34 12.56 -11.08 -14.88
CA GLY A 34 13.72 -10.21 -14.67
C GLY A 34 13.67 -8.89 -15.43
N GLU A 35 12.53 -8.49 -15.98
CA GLU A 35 12.35 -7.19 -16.64
C GLU A 35 12.68 -6.03 -15.68
N THR A 36 13.41 -5.05 -16.17
CA THR A 36 13.80 -3.84 -15.42
C THR A 36 13.38 -2.59 -16.19
N PRO A 37 13.39 -1.40 -15.57
CA PRO A 37 13.18 -0.16 -16.31
C PRO A 37 14.13 -0.01 -17.50
N THR A 38 15.39 -0.42 -17.35
CA THR A 38 16.39 -0.35 -18.41
C THR A 38 16.07 -1.32 -19.54
N SER A 39 15.73 -2.57 -19.26
CA SER A 39 15.46 -3.58 -20.30
C SER A 39 14.12 -3.35 -21.01
N SER A 40 13.14 -2.78 -20.32
CA SER A 40 11.82 -2.48 -20.88
C SER A 40 11.74 -1.13 -21.59
N GLY A 41 12.65 -0.21 -21.29
CA GLY A 41 12.56 1.19 -21.71
C GLY A 41 11.44 1.98 -21.03
N LEU A 42 10.78 1.40 -20.02
CA LEU A 42 9.71 2.05 -19.25
C LEU A 42 10.29 2.81 -18.07
N LYS A 43 9.67 3.93 -17.73
CA LYS A 43 9.92 4.61 -16.47
C LYS A 43 9.52 3.68 -15.30
N GLY A 44 10.26 3.70 -14.18
CA GLY A 44 10.12 2.72 -13.11
C GLY A 44 8.73 2.63 -12.49
N ASP A 45 8.07 3.75 -12.26
CA ASP A 45 6.67 3.80 -11.78
C ASP A 45 5.67 3.26 -12.83
N HIS A 46 5.93 3.48 -14.13
CA HIS A 46 5.13 2.88 -15.20
C HIS A 46 5.32 1.36 -15.27
N LEU A 47 6.56 0.87 -15.02
CA LEU A 47 6.82 -0.56 -14.98
C LEU A 47 6.07 -1.22 -13.80
N ALA A 48 6.13 -0.64 -12.60
CA ALA A 48 5.38 -1.13 -11.45
C ALA A 48 3.86 -1.08 -11.70
N GLY A 49 3.36 -0.02 -12.32
CA GLY A 49 1.97 0.12 -12.75
C GLY A 49 1.53 -0.94 -13.77
N LYS A 50 2.41 -1.30 -14.74
CA LYS A 50 2.17 -2.40 -15.68
C LYS A 50 1.86 -3.70 -14.95
N TYR A 51 2.66 -4.04 -13.92
CA TYR A 51 2.45 -5.26 -13.15
C TYR A 51 1.22 -5.18 -12.24
N TYR A 52 0.85 -4.01 -11.74
CA TYR A 52 -0.41 -3.83 -11.03
C TYR A 52 -1.63 -4.13 -11.91
N VAL A 53 -1.64 -3.62 -13.14
CA VAL A 53 -2.71 -3.91 -14.13
C VAL A 53 -2.72 -5.39 -14.52
N LEU A 54 -1.55 -5.99 -14.69
CA LEU A 54 -1.43 -7.41 -15.01
C LEU A 54 -1.97 -8.29 -13.87
N PHE A 55 -1.68 -7.94 -12.62
CA PHE A 55 -2.28 -8.59 -11.45
C PHE A 55 -3.82 -8.56 -11.54
N ASP A 56 -4.41 -7.38 -11.75
CA ASP A 56 -5.87 -7.21 -11.81
C ASP A 56 -6.50 -8.07 -12.91
N THR A 57 -5.85 -8.14 -14.07
CA THR A 57 -6.30 -8.96 -15.19
C THR A 57 -6.37 -10.45 -14.83
N HIS A 58 -5.30 -10.98 -14.27
CA HIS A 58 -5.24 -12.40 -13.87
C HIS A 58 -6.12 -12.69 -12.64
N TYR A 59 -6.20 -11.77 -11.69
CA TYR A 59 -7.08 -11.87 -10.54
C TYR A 59 -8.55 -11.97 -10.96
N LYS A 60 -9.01 -11.13 -11.89
CA LYS A 60 -10.37 -11.20 -12.43
C LYS A 60 -10.65 -12.51 -13.19
N ALA A 61 -9.67 -13.03 -13.90
CA ALA A 61 -9.79 -14.33 -14.56
C ALA A 61 -9.95 -15.47 -13.55
N GLN A 62 -9.17 -15.44 -12.45
CA GLN A 62 -9.31 -16.41 -11.36
C GLN A 62 -10.67 -16.32 -10.67
N GLN A 63 -11.15 -15.10 -10.38
CA GLN A 63 -12.51 -14.91 -9.82
C GLN A 63 -13.58 -15.53 -10.72
N LYS A 64 -13.51 -15.26 -12.02
CA LYS A 64 -14.47 -15.83 -12.98
C LYS A 64 -14.45 -17.36 -12.96
N SER A 65 -13.28 -17.98 -12.96
CA SER A 65 -13.15 -19.44 -12.88
C SER A 65 -13.72 -20.02 -11.57
N LEU A 66 -13.53 -19.33 -10.45
CA LEU A 66 -14.08 -19.74 -9.15
C LEU A 66 -15.60 -19.61 -9.10
N MET A 67 -16.18 -18.56 -9.72
CA MET A 67 -17.63 -18.41 -9.85
C MET A 67 -18.21 -19.49 -10.75
N GLU A 68 -17.56 -19.82 -11.87
CA GLU A 68 -17.96 -20.93 -12.74
C GLU A 68 -17.88 -22.29 -12.04
N ALA A 69 -17.02 -22.42 -11.02
CA ALA A 69 -16.94 -23.59 -10.14
C ALA A 69 -17.96 -23.58 -8.98
N GLY A 70 -18.86 -22.59 -8.92
CA GLY A 70 -19.97 -22.53 -7.97
C GLY A 70 -19.77 -21.66 -6.76
N GLN A 71 -18.68 -20.89 -6.66
CA GLN A 71 -18.50 -19.92 -5.58
C GLN A 71 -19.30 -18.65 -5.83
N SER A 72 -19.76 -18.02 -4.75
CA SER A 72 -20.33 -16.68 -4.82
C SER A 72 -19.25 -15.66 -5.22
N GLU A 73 -19.66 -14.49 -5.72
CA GLU A 73 -18.75 -13.42 -6.10
C GLU A 73 -17.85 -12.99 -4.93
N GLU A 74 -18.41 -12.92 -3.72
CA GLU A 74 -17.65 -12.56 -2.51
C GLU A 74 -16.61 -13.61 -2.13
N GLU A 75 -16.96 -14.90 -2.22
CA GLU A 75 -16.02 -16.00 -1.98
C GLU A 75 -14.93 -16.03 -3.05
N ALA A 76 -15.31 -15.90 -4.32
CA ALA A 76 -14.35 -15.88 -5.43
C ALA A 76 -13.34 -14.73 -5.29
N LYS A 77 -13.78 -13.55 -4.86
CA LYS A 77 -12.89 -12.42 -4.57
C LYS A 77 -11.89 -12.74 -3.47
N LYS A 78 -12.34 -13.39 -2.38
CA LYS A 78 -11.49 -13.71 -1.23
C LYS A 78 -10.55 -14.90 -1.49
N ASN A 79 -11.01 -15.87 -2.28
CA ASN A 79 -10.32 -17.15 -2.48
C ASN A 79 -9.43 -17.18 -3.73
N ALA A 80 -9.39 -16.10 -4.51
CA ALA A 80 -8.53 -16.04 -5.70
C ALA A 80 -7.06 -16.21 -5.31
N PRO A 81 -6.34 -17.21 -5.90
CA PRO A 81 -4.98 -17.55 -5.51
C PRO A 81 -4.02 -16.36 -5.50
N LEU A 82 -4.04 -15.52 -6.52
CA LEU A 82 -3.18 -14.33 -6.57
C LEU A 82 -3.43 -13.35 -5.41
N LEU A 83 -4.67 -13.21 -4.95
CA LEU A 83 -4.95 -12.36 -3.79
C LEU A 83 -4.38 -12.97 -2.51
N LEU A 84 -4.52 -14.28 -2.34
CA LEU A 84 -3.95 -14.99 -1.18
C LEU A 84 -2.42 -14.89 -1.17
N GLU A 85 -1.78 -15.01 -2.33
CA GLU A 85 -0.33 -14.79 -2.46
C GLU A 85 0.08 -13.36 -2.10
N ALA A 86 -0.69 -12.35 -2.53
CA ALA A 86 -0.41 -10.95 -2.16
C ALA A 86 -0.59 -10.69 -0.66
N GLN A 87 -1.57 -11.33 -0.03
CA GLN A 87 -1.76 -11.26 1.42
C GLN A 87 -0.63 -11.96 2.18
N GLU A 88 -0.18 -13.11 1.70
CA GLU A 88 0.98 -13.81 2.26
C GLU A 88 2.26 -13.00 2.09
N MET A 89 2.47 -12.38 0.93
CA MET A 89 3.60 -11.49 0.69
C MET A 89 3.59 -10.29 1.63
N LEU A 90 2.42 -9.72 1.94
CA LEU A 90 2.30 -8.64 2.93
C LEU A 90 2.72 -9.09 4.32
N ARG A 91 2.27 -10.29 4.77
CA ARG A 91 2.70 -10.88 6.05
C ARG A 91 4.21 -11.07 6.10
N LYS A 92 4.79 -11.67 5.05
CA LYS A 92 6.25 -11.82 4.93
C LYS A 92 7.00 -10.49 4.96
N TRP A 93 6.45 -9.45 4.33
CA TRP A 93 7.02 -8.11 4.40
C TRP A 93 7.01 -7.59 5.84
N GLU A 94 5.91 -7.75 6.57
CA GLU A 94 5.78 -7.34 7.99
C GLU A 94 6.73 -8.16 8.89
N ASP A 95 6.93 -9.43 8.59
CA ASP A 95 7.89 -10.34 9.27
C ASP A 95 9.35 -10.12 8.84
N GLN A 96 9.62 -9.12 7.97
CA GLN A 96 10.96 -8.78 7.47
C GLN A 96 11.65 -9.93 6.72
N ASP A 97 10.89 -10.73 5.98
CA ASP A 97 11.44 -11.77 5.09
C ASP A 97 12.42 -11.13 4.08
N SER A 98 13.64 -11.67 4.05
CA SER A 98 14.75 -11.06 3.29
C SER A 98 14.50 -10.96 1.79
N ASP A 99 13.84 -11.96 1.20
CA ASP A 99 13.61 -12.03 -0.25
C ASP A 99 12.49 -11.06 -0.64
N VAL A 100 11.43 -10.99 0.19
CA VAL A 100 10.34 -10.04 -0.01
C VAL A 100 10.82 -8.60 0.17
N ILE A 101 11.61 -8.33 1.19
CA ILE A 101 12.20 -7.00 1.42
C ILE A 101 13.15 -6.60 0.27
N ALA A 102 13.96 -7.53 -0.25
CA ALA A 102 14.83 -7.25 -1.39
C ALA A 102 14.03 -6.87 -2.64
N LEU A 103 12.97 -7.62 -2.97
CA LEU A 103 12.08 -7.32 -4.09
C LEU A 103 11.35 -5.99 -3.90
N TRP A 104 10.82 -5.75 -2.69
CA TRP A 104 10.16 -4.51 -2.33
C TRP A 104 11.08 -3.29 -2.50
N ASN A 105 12.31 -3.36 -1.99
CA ASN A 105 13.32 -2.32 -2.17
C ASN A 105 13.63 -2.06 -3.64
N GLN A 106 13.79 -3.13 -4.42
CA GLN A 106 14.09 -3.03 -5.85
C GLN A 106 12.97 -2.30 -6.60
N MET A 107 11.73 -2.76 -6.45
CA MET A 107 10.58 -2.19 -7.18
C MET A 107 10.26 -0.77 -6.72
N ASN A 108 10.27 -0.49 -5.41
CA ASN A 108 10.07 0.86 -4.90
C ASN A 108 11.20 1.81 -5.31
N GLY A 109 12.44 1.34 -5.36
CA GLY A 109 13.57 2.13 -5.90
C GLY A 109 13.32 2.59 -7.34
N TRP A 110 12.74 1.73 -8.18
CA TRP A 110 12.33 2.12 -9.53
C TRP A 110 11.22 3.18 -9.53
N VAL A 111 10.22 3.00 -8.66
CA VAL A 111 9.09 3.93 -8.51
C VAL A 111 9.58 5.31 -8.04
N TYR A 112 10.45 5.37 -7.02
CA TYR A 112 10.99 6.62 -6.51
C TYR A 112 11.81 7.37 -7.56
N THR A 113 12.62 6.65 -8.33
CA THR A 113 13.35 7.23 -9.47
C THR A 113 12.37 7.81 -10.50
N GLY A 114 11.28 7.10 -10.79
CA GLY A 114 10.24 7.56 -11.69
C GLY A 114 9.49 8.79 -11.17
N PHE A 115 9.15 8.82 -9.89
CA PHE A 115 8.51 9.99 -9.25
C PHE A 115 9.42 11.21 -9.29
N ASN A 116 10.69 11.05 -8.93
CA ASN A 116 11.65 12.15 -8.95
C ASN A 116 11.79 12.76 -10.36
N ALA A 117 11.85 11.94 -11.40
CA ALA A 117 11.88 12.42 -12.77
C ALA A 117 10.61 13.22 -13.14
N THR A 118 9.44 12.79 -12.64
CA THR A 118 8.18 13.51 -12.85
C THR A 118 8.19 14.84 -12.11
N TYR A 119 8.55 14.86 -10.82
CA TYR A 119 8.59 16.08 -10.02
C TYR A 119 9.56 17.11 -10.60
N GLN A 120 10.75 16.69 -11.02
CA GLN A 120 11.71 17.57 -11.68
C GLN A 120 11.13 18.18 -12.96
N ARG A 121 10.45 17.38 -13.80
CA ARG A 121 9.81 17.87 -15.03
C ARG A 121 8.67 18.86 -14.76
N MET A 122 7.95 18.68 -13.65
CA MET A 122 6.86 19.56 -13.23
C MET A 122 7.35 20.81 -12.48
N GLY A 123 8.63 20.89 -12.13
CA GLY A 123 9.17 21.97 -11.28
C GLY A 123 8.66 21.90 -9.85
N VAL A 124 8.34 20.70 -9.36
CA VAL A 124 7.87 20.45 -8.00
C VAL A 124 9.01 19.88 -7.18
N ASP A 125 9.19 20.42 -5.98
CA ASP A 125 10.15 19.95 -4.98
C ASP A 125 9.51 19.82 -3.60
N PHE A 126 10.15 19.08 -2.70
CA PHE A 126 9.70 18.89 -1.33
C PHE A 126 10.87 19.11 -0.36
N ASP A 127 10.58 19.74 0.77
CA ASP A 127 11.53 19.95 1.85
C ASP A 127 11.69 18.66 2.68
N VAL A 128 10.64 17.83 2.76
CA VAL A 128 10.63 16.55 3.46
C VAL A 128 9.74 15.53 2.72
N THR A 129 10.19 14.28 2.72
CA THR A 129 9.38 13.15 2.21
C THR A 129 9.21 12.12 3.33
N TYR A 130 7.95 11.80 3.61
CA TYR A 130 7.55 10.74 4.53
C TYR A 130 7.17 9.50 3.72
N TYR A 131 7.69 8.35 4.15
CA TYR A 131 7.35 7.05 3.59
C TYR A 131 6.45 6.30 4.57
N GLU A 132 5.35 5.75 4.09
CA GLU A 132 4.41 5.02 4.95
C GLU A 132 5.09 3.82 5.63
N SER A 133 6.02 3.15 4.92
CA SER A 133 6.84 2.07 5.47
C SER A 133 7.60 2.43 6.75
N ASN A 134 7.92 3.71 6.95
CA ASN A 134 8.58 4.20 8.15
C ASN A 134 7.60 4.78 9.19
N THR A 135 6.48 5.35 8.73
CA THR A 135 5.58 6.11 9.61
C THR A 135 4.49 5.25 10.23
N TYR A 136 4.13 4.11 9.62
CA TYR A 136 3.05 3.25 10.12
C TYR A 136 3.32 2.70 11.54
N LEU A 137 4.59 2.48 11.89
CA LEU A 137 4.98 2.01 13.22
C LEU A 137 4.69 3.06 14.29
N LEU A 138 4.88 4.35 13.98
CA LEU A 138 4.56 5.46 14.88
C LEU A 138 3.06 5.51 15.20
N GLY A 139 2.21 5.04 14.29
CA GLY A 139 0.77 4.96 14.49
C GLY A 139 0.37 3.93 15.55
N LYS A 140 1.12 2.85 15.73
CA LYS A 140 0.80 1.82 16.74
C LYS A 140 0.85 2.37 18.16
N ASP A 141 1.89 3.10 18.48
CA ASP A 141 2.05 3.71 19.82
C ASP A 141 0.91 4.71 20.09
N ILE A 142 0.52 5.49 19.09
CA ILE A 142 -0.60 6.45 19.19
C ILE A 142 -1.93 5.70 19.38
N VAL A 143 -2.11 4.56 18.71
CA VAL A 143 -3.33 3.74 18.87
C VAL A 143 -3.41 3.18 20.29
N GLU A 144 -2.31 2.66 20.85
CA GLU A 144 -2.26 2.16 22.21
C GLU A 144 -2.54 3.27 23.23
N GLU A 145 -1.94 4.44 23.04
CA GLU A 145 -2.19 5.61 23.88
C GLU A 145 -3.65 6.06 23.79
N GLY A 146 -4.22 6.11 22.60
CA GLY A 146 -5.63 6.47 22.37
C GLY A 146 -6.61 5.50 23.01
N LEU A 147 -6.33 4.19 22.97
CA LEU A 147 -7.10 3.18 23.69
C LEU A 147 -6.98 3.34 25.21
N ALA A 148 -5.78 3.57 25.71
CA ALA A 148 -5.55 3.77 27.15
C ALA A 148 -6.26 5.03 27.69
N LYS A 149 -6.39 6.08 26.87
CA LYS A 149 -7.09 7.32 27.20
C LYS A 149 -8.59 7.27 26.94
N GLY A 150 -9.13 6.19 26.37
CA GLY A 150 -10.53 6.06 25.99
C GLY A 150 -10.97 6.95 24.81
N VAL A 151 -10.01 7.50 24.04
CA VAL A 151 -10.28 8.26 22.82
C VAL A 151 -10.61 7.30 21.67
N PHE A 152 -9.96 6.14 21.64
CA PHE A 152 -10.22 5.07 20.70
C PHE A 152 -10.93 3.90 21.41
N PHE A 153 -11.69 3.13 20.65
CA PHE A 153 -12.36 1.94 21.17
C PHE A 153 -12.18 0.75 20.22
N LYS A 154 -12.27 -0.44 20.78
CA LYS A 154 -12.10 -1.69 20.04
C LYS A 154 -13.46 -2.33 19.79
N LYS A 155 -13.74 -2.73 18.53
CA LYS A 155 -14.92 -3.52 18.17
C LYS A 155 -14.67 -5.02 18.37
N GLU A 156 -15.72 -5.83 18.38
CA GLU A 156 -15.65 -7.29 18.60
C GLU A 156 -14.72 -8.02 17.61
N ASN A 157 -14.61 -7.52 16.39
CA ASN A 157 -13.72 -8.06 15.36
C ASN A 157 -12.23 -7.67 15.55
N GLY A 158 -11.90 -7.01 16.67
CA GLY A 158 -10.54 -6.56 16.98
C GLY A 158 -10.13 -5.23 16.36
N SER A 159 -10.93 -4.64 15.47
CA SER A 159 -10.62 -3.35 14.86
C SER A 159 -10.73 -2.20 15.86
N VAL A 160 -9.87 -1.19 15.69
CA VAL A 160 -9.85 0.02 16.53
C VAL A 160 -10.45 1.19 15.77
N TRP A 161 -11.31 1.92 16.42
CA TRP A 161 -12.10 3.02 15.87
C TRP A 161 -12.02 4.27 16.75
N VAL A 162 -12.26 5.42 16.15
CA VAL A 162 -12.55 6.68 16.85
C VAL A 162 -13.96 7.13 16.48
N ASP A 163 -14.71 7.54 17.48
CA ASP A 163 -16.03 8.16 17.29
C ASP A 163 -15.86 9.69 17.26
N LEU A 164 -16.26 10.29 16.16
CA LEU A 164 -16.21 11.74 15.92
C LEU A 164 -17.61 12.28 15.61
N THR A 165 -18.66 11.50 15.91
CA THR A 165 -20.04 11.85 15.57
C THR A 165 -20.53 13.11 16.27
N ASP A 166 -20.07 13.37 17.49
CA ASP A 166 -20.36 14.60 18.25
C ASP A 166 -19.75 15.85 17.60
N GLU A 167 -18.72 15.67 16.75
CA GLU A 167 -18.09 16.73 15.98
C GLU A 167 -18.66 16.88 14.55
N GLY A 168 -19.72 16.10 14.23
CA GLY A 168 -20.36 16.11 12.91
C GLY A 168 -19.60 15.31 11.84
N LEU A 169 -18.72 14.42 12.26
CA LEU A 169 -17.98 13.49 11.40
C LEU A 169 -18.47 12.06 11.66
N ASP A 170 -18.05 11.11 10.79
CA ASP A 170 -18.35 9.69 11.00
C ASP A 170 -17.35 9.02 11.93
N GLU A 171 -17.71 7.83 12.46
CA GLU A 171 -16.70 6.93 13.04
C GLU A 171 -15.62 6.62 12.00
N LYS A 172 -14.35 6.63 12.42
CA LYS A 172 -13.21 6.33 11.56
C LYS A 172 -12.46 5.11 12.05
N LEU A 173 -12.16 4.21 11.13
CA LEU A 173 -11.29 3.07 11.35
C LEU A 173 -9.84 3.56 11.51
N VAL A 174 -9.22 3.22 12.62
CA VAL A 174 -7.82 3.55 12.95
C VAL A 174 -6.92 2.34 12.69
N LEU A 175 -7.38 1.13 13.07
CA LEU A 175 -6.65 -0.11 12.88
C LEU A 175 -7.63 -1.24 12.54
N ARG A 176 -7.28 -2.06 11.55
CA ARG A 176 -8.09 -3.26 11.21
C ARG A 176 -7.93 -4.36 12.24
N GLY A 177 -8.86 -5.31 12.27
CA GLY A 177 -8.85 -6.43 13.20
C GLY A 177 -7.65 -7.37 13.06
N ASP A 178 -7.00 -7.38 11.90
CA ASP A 178 -5.76 -8.11 11.62
C ASP A 178 -4.49 -7.35 12.02
N GLY A 179 -4.63 -6.14 12.59
CA GLY A 179 -3.53 -5.30 13.02
C GLY A 179 -2.93 -4.42 11.92
N THR A 180 -3.51 -4.40 10.72
CA THR A 180 -3.10 -3.49 9.64
C THR A 180 -3.84 -2.14 9.73
N SER A 181 -3.19 -1.08 9.29
CA SER A 181 -3.75 0.28 9.22
C SER A 181 -4.38 0.58 7.85
#